data_85381bac31eb1a9f042c216d3122576b
#
_entry.id   85381bac31eb1a9f042c216d3122576b
#
_cell.length_a   1.000
_cell.length_b   1.000
_cell.length_c   1.000
_cell.angle_alpha   90.00
_cell.angle_beta   90.00
_cell.angle_gamma   90.00
#
_symmetry.space_group_name_H-M   'P 1'
#
loop_
_entity.id
_entity.type
_entity.pdbx_description
1 polymer ?
#
loop_
_entity_poly.entity_id
_entity_poly.type
_entity_poly.pdbx_seq_one_letter_code
_entity_poly.pdbx_strand_id
1 'polypeptide(L)'
;IEDRVAQMTAVLLMLPKIEPHFHDDSYGYRPNRSAHDAIAKAQERCWKYAWVLDMDISKFFDTIDHRLLMKAVGKHINEKWILLYIERWIKVSYEKVDGERTVRNQGVPQGSVIGPVLANLFLHYGFDKWMTIKHPSILFERYADDTICHCRTEEEARKLLESVRARLRECKLELNEEKTKIVYCKTSRRKINYPNVMFDFLGFTFRPRRAIDK
;
A
#
# COMPACT_ATOMS: atom_id res chain seq x y z
N ILE A 1 -8.24 -0.12 26.82
CA ILE A 1 -8.45 1.33 26.58
C ILE A 1 -7.12 2.06 26.71
N GLU A 2 -6.36 1.85 27.78
CA GLU A 2 -5.09 2.54 28.07
C GLU A 2 -4.05 2.41 26.94
N ASP A 3 -3.82 1.21 26.45
CA ASP A 3 -2.91 0.97 25.31
C ASP A 3 -3.31 1.75 24.05
N ARG A 4 -4.62 1.87 23.78
CA ARG A 4 -5.10 2.63 22.61
C ARG A 4 -4.84 4.12 22.77
N VAL A 5 -4.97 4.65 23.99
CA VAL A 5 -4.65 6.05 24.30
C VAL A 5 -3.15 6.30 24.15
N ALA A 6 -2.32 5.41 24.70
CA ALA A 6 -0.86 5.51 24.57
C ALA A 6 -0.40 5.45 23.10
N GLN A 7 -0.96 4.53 22.31
CA GLN A 7 -0.69 4.46 20.87
C GLN A 7 -1.12 5.73 20.14
N MET A 8 -2.32 6.28 20.45
CA MET A 8 -2.78 7.52 19.84
C MET A 8 -1.86 8.70 20.19
N THR A 9 -1.39 8.80 21.44
CA THR A 9 -0.41 9.81 21.84
C THR A 9 0.86 9.73 20.99
N ALA A 10 1.40 8.53 20.78
CA ALA A 10 2.54 8.32 19.90
C ALA A 10 2.23 8.73 18.46
N VAL A 11 1.06 8.35 17.92
CA VAL A 11 0.62 8.74 16.57
C VAL A 11 0.57 10.26 16.42
N LEU A 12 -0.03 10.98 17.37
CA LEU A 12 -0.14 12.44 17.31
C LEU A 12 1.23 13.14 17.31
N LEU A 13 2.22 12.57 17.97
CA LEU A 13 3.60 13.11 17.98
C LEU A 13 4.39 12.73 16.73
N MET A 14 4.09 11.59 16.13
CA MET A 14 4.76 11.09 14.92
C MET A 14 4.23 11.75 13.64
N LEU A 15 2.90 11.90 13.51
CA LEU A 15 2.25 12.37 12.27
C LEU A 15 2.83 13.67 11.72
N PRO A 16 3.04 14.75 12.50
CA PRO A 16 3.62 15.98 11.98
C PRO A 16 5.01 15.81 11.37
N LYS A 17 5.76 14.78 11.83
CA LYS A 17 7.11 14.50 11.37
C LYS A 17 7.18 13.62 10.13
N ILE A 18 6.21 12.71 9.97
CA ILE A 18 6.23 11.71 8.89
C ILE A 18 5.31 12.08 7.72
N GLU A 19 4.16 12.72 7.98
CA GLU A 19 3.15 13.04 6.98
C GLU A 19 3.70 13.87 5.80
N PRO A 20 4.57 14.89 6.00
CA PRO A 20 5.15 15.67 4.90
C PRO A 20 6.02 14.86 3.94
N HIS A 21 6.44 13.66 4.33
CA HIS A 21 7.31 12.80 3.50
C HIS A 21 6.53 11.82 2.62
N PHE A 22 5.27 11.55 2.95
CA PHE A 22 4.48 10.60 2.19
C PHE A 22 4.19 11.08 0.77
N HIS A 23 4.17 10.14 -0.16
CA HIS A 23 3.86 10.41 -1.56
C HIS A 23 2.43 10.95 -1.73
N ASP A 24 2.25 11.88 -2.67
CA ASP A 24 0.94 12.51 -2.92
C ASP A 24 -0.12 11.49 -3.34
N ASP A 25 0.26 10.45 -4.04
CA ASP A 25 -0.61 9.37 -4.51
C ASP A 25 -0.74 8.20 -3.50
N SER A 26 -0.33 8.39 -2.25
CA SER A 26 -0.64 7.51 -1.12
C SER A 26 -1.79 8.11 -0.32
N TYR A 27 -2.90 7.38 -0.18
CA TYR A 27 -4.17 7.90 0.35
C TYR A 27 -4.60 7.27 1.67
N GLY A 28 -4.32 5.97 1.87
CA GLY A 28 -4.85 5.21 2.99
C GLY A 28 -4.41 5.71 4.36
N TYR A 29 -5.36 5.84 5.29
CA TYR A 29 -5.12 6.19 6.70
C TYR A 29 -4.34 7.50 6.93
N ARG A 30 -4.45 8.45 6.01
CA ARG A 30 -3.79 9.75 6.10
C ARG A 30 -4.78 10.87 6.36
N PRO A 31 -4.39 11.93 7.09
CA PRO A 31 -5.21 13.12 7.27
C PRO A 31 -5.55 13.77 5.92
N ASN A 32 -6.79 14.22 5.78
CA ASN A 32 -7.28 14.95 4.59
C ASN A 32 -7.12 14.17 3.26
N ARG A 33 -7.04 12.84 3.31
CA ARG A 33 -7.03 11.93 2.16
C ARG A 33 -8.15 10.91 2.32
N SER A 34 -8.83 10.59 1.25
CA SER A 34 -9.96 9.65 1.25
C SER A 34 -9.82 8.59 0.16
N ALA A 35 -10.59 7.51 0.29
CA ALA A 35 -10.72 6.50 -0.77
C ALA A 35 -11.31 7.11 -2.06
N HIS A 36 -12.24 8.07 -1.93
CA HIS A 36 -12.83 8.74 -3.09
C HIS A 36 -11.81 9.58 -3.86
N ASP A 37 -10.84 10.21 -3.20
CA ASP A 37 -9.77 10.95 -3.87
C ASP A 37 -8.90 10.00 -4.69
N ALA A 38 -8.54 8.84 -4.14
CA ALA A 38 -7.80 7.80 -4.84
C ALA A 38 -8.57 7.27 -6.06
N ILE A 39 -9.89 7.00 -5.90
CA ILE A 39 -10.76 6.52 -6.97
C ILE A 39 -10.90 7.55 -8.09
N ALA A 40 -11.10 8.82 -7.76
CA ALA A 40 -11.20 9.90 -8.74
C ALA A 40 -9.90 10.03 -9.55
N LYS A 41 -8.75 9.93 -8.86
CA LYS A 41 -7.44 9.98 -9.52
C LYS A 41 -7.19 8.76 -10.39
N ALA A 42 -7.53 7.57 -9.93
CA ALA A 42 -7.46 6.34 -10.70
C ALA A 42 -8.33 6.42 -11.97
N GLN A 43 -9.55 6.93 -11.88
CA GLN A 43 -10.44 7.12 -13.02
C GLN A 43 -9.82 8.06 -14.07
N GLU A 44 -9.30 9.22 -13.65
CA GLU A 44 -8.63 10.17 -14.53
C GLU A 44 -7.47 9.50 -15.28
N ARG A 45 -6.67 8.70 -14.57
CA ARG A 45 -5.48 8.04 -15.13
C ARG A 45 -5.83 6.87 -16.05
N CYS A 46 -6.87 6.10 -15.75
CA CYS A 46 -7.37 5.04 -16.64
C CYS A 46 -7.80 5.57 -18.03
N TRP A 47 -8.22 6.83 -18.12
CA TRP A 47 -8.50 7.44 -19.42
C TRP A 47 -7.23 7.78 -20.22
N LYS A 48 -6.14 8.08 -19.53
CA LYS A 48 -4.85 8.47 -20.16
C LYS A 48 -3.98 7.25 -20.47
N TYR A 49 -3.93 6.29 -19.53
CA TYR A 49 -3.08 5.10 -19.62
C TYR A 49 -3.89 3.88 -20.08
N ALA A 50 -3.28 3.07 -20.94
CA ALA A 50 -3.97 1.92 -21.52
C ALA A 50 -3.90 0.66 -20.64
N TRP A 51 -2.98 0.62 -19.71
CA TRP A 51 -2.71 -0.55 -18.89
C TRP A 51 -2.63 -0.21 -17.42
N VAL A 52 -3.16 -1.08 -16.60
CA VAL A 52 -3.08 -1.01 -15.14
C VAL A 52 -2.45 -2.30 -14.63
N LEU A 53 -1.46 -2.17 -13.76
CA LEU A 53 -1.01 -3.25 -12.91
C LEU A 53 -1.73 -3.10 -11.57
N ASP A 54 -2.67 -4.00 -11.31
CA ASP A 54 -3.43 -4.13 -10.08
C ASP A 54 -2.70 -5.11 -9.16
N MET A 55 -2.30 -4.68 -7.97
CA MET A 55 -1.41 -5.43 -7.08
C MET A 55 -2.00 -5.58 -5.69
N ASP A 56 -1.85 -6.79 -5.14
CA ASP A 56 -2.18 -7.11 -3.75
C ASP A 56 -0.93 -7.70 -3.07
N ILE A 57 -0.64 -7.26 -1.84
CA ILE A 57 0.47 -7.80 -1.05
C ILE A 57 -0.05 -8.89 -0.12
N SER A 58 0.54 -10.08 -0.21
CA SER A 58 0.10 -11.23 0.58
C SER A 58 0.29 -10.98 2.08
N LYS A 59 -0.82 -11.06 2.85
CA LYS A 59 -0.83 -10.94 4.32
C LYS A 59 0.00 -9.77 4.85
N PHE A 60 -0.07 -8.62 4.19
CA PHE A 60 0.82 -7.48 4.41
C PHE A 60 1.05 -7.15 5.89
N PHE A 61 -0.02 -6.90 6.66
CA PHE A 61 0.09 -6.56 8.09
C PHE A 61 0.76 -7.64 8.93
N ASP A 62 0.65 -8.90 8.53
CA ASP A 62 1.20 -10.05 9.27
C ASP A 62 2.66 -10.36 8.90
N THR A 63 3.16 -9.78 7.79
CA THR A 63 4.49 -10.10 7.25
C THR A 63 5.50 -8.97 7.35
N ILE A 64 5.11 -7.77 7.80
CA ILE A 64 6.02 -6.62 7.97
C ILE A 64 7.22 -7.01 8.84
N ASP A 65 8.44 -6.93 8.28
CA ASP A 65 9.67 -7.19 9.02
C ASP A 65 9.93 -6.10 10.07
N HIS A 66 10.04 -6.48 11.34
CA HIS A 66 10.22 -5.55 12.46
C HIS A 66 11.50 -4.73 12.35
N ARG A 67 12.61 -5.32 11.88
CA ARG A 67 13.88 -4.63 11.74
C ARG A 67 13.82 -3.55 10.66
N LEU A 68 13.22 -3.85 9.51
CA LEU A 68 13.03 -2.88 8.44
C LEU A 68 12.05 -1.79 8.84
N LEU A 69 10.97 -2.14 9.54
CA LEU A 69 10.02 -1.18 10.09
C LEU A 69 10.68 -0.21 11.06
N MET A 70 11.40 -0.72 12.06
CA MET A 70 12.09 0.13 13.04
C MET A 70 13.18 1.00 12.39
N LYS A 71 13.83 0.52 11.33
CA LYS A 71 14.76 1.33 10.52
C LYS A 71 14.02 2.49 9.82
N ALA A 72 12.82 2.25 9.31
CA ALA A 72 12.00 3.31 8.68
C ALA A 72 11.53 4.33 9.73
N VAL A 73 11.04 3.88 10.88
CA VAL A 73 10.61 4.74 12.00
C VAL A 73 11.77 5.61 12.51
N GLY A 74 12.93 5.02 12.74
CA GLY A 74 14.12 5.71 13.26
C GLY A 74 14.70 6.77 12.33
N LYS A 75 14.23 6.87 11.07
CA LYS A 75 14.59 7.99 10.18
C LYS A 75 13.90 9.31 10.52
N HIS A 76 12.77 9.23 11.22
CA HIS A 76 11.91 10.38 11.50
C HIS A 76 11.72 10.62 13.00
N ILE A 77 11.84 9.57 13.80
CA ILE A 77 11.54 9.59 15.22
C ILE A 77 12.83 9.33 16.00
N ASN A 78 13.21 10.29 16.83
CA ASN A 78 14.41 10.21 17.69
C ASN A 78 14.06 10.02 19.16
N GLU A 79 12.79 10.14 19.52
CA GLU A 79 12.29 9.99 20.88
C GLU A 79 12.40 8.53 21.33
N LYS A 80 13.37 8.26 22.21
CA LYS A 80 13.69 6.90 22.68
C LYS A 80 12.49 6.15 23.24
N TRP A 81 11.60 6.87 23.96
CA TRP A 81 10.42 6.26 24.54
C TRP A 81 9.40 5.83 23.47
N ILE A 82 9.21 6.63 22.39
CA ILE A 82 8.34 6.25 21.27
C ILE A 82 8.89 5.00 20.58
N LEU A 83 10.17 4.98 20.27
CA LEU A 83 10.83 3.81 19.64
C LEU A 83 10.68 2.56 20.51
N LEU A 84 10.90 2.68 21.84
CA LEU A 84 10.75 1.58 22.78
C LEU A 84 9.32 1.03 22.80
N TYR A 85 8.31 1.92 22.86
CA TYR A 85 6.91 1.49 22.89
C TYR A 85 6.45 0.89 21.57
N ILE A 86 6.85 1.45 20.42
CA ILE A 86 6.57 0.84 19.10
C ILE A 86 7.12 -0.59 19.07
N GLU A 87 8.39 -0.78 19.47
CA GLU A 87 9.01 -2.10 19.49
C GLU A 87 8.23 -3.08 20.39
N ARG A 88 7.77 -2.65 21.54
CA ARG A 88 6.94 -3.45 22.44
C ARG A 88 5.59 -3.79 21.81
N TRP A 89 4.89 -2.81 21.22
CA TRP A 89 3.58 -3.03 20.61
C TRP A 89 3.62 -3.97 19.41
N ILE A 90 4.63 -3.89 18.55
CA ILE A 90 4.73 -4.81 17.40
C ILE A 90 5.13 -6.23 17.82
N LYS A 91 5.80 -6.40 18.97
CA LYS A 91 6.20 -7.70 19.53
C LYS A 91 5.19 -8.31 20.50
N VAL A 92 4.06 -7.66 20.73
CA VAL A 92 3.02 -8.19 21.64
C VAL A 92 2.64 -9.60 21.22
N SER A 93 2.72 -10.53 22.17
CA SER A 93 2.24 -11.89 22.00
C SER A 93 0.75 -11.91 21.74
N TYR A 94 0.30 -12.83 20.93
CA TYR A 94 -1.13 -13.09 20.73
C TYR A 94 -1.44 -14.53 21.09
N GLU A 95 -2.67 -14.76 21.52
CA GLU A 95 -3.19 -16.08 21.84
C GLU A 95 -3.91 -16.63 20.62
N LYS A 96 -3.55 -17.82 20.20
CA LYS A 96 -4.24 -18.55 19.14
C LYS A 96 -5.58 -19.08 19.66
N VAL A 97 -6.42 -19.55 18.75
CA VAL A 97 -7.73 -20.14 19.07
C VAL A 97 -7.62 -21.36 20.00
N ASP A 98 -6.50 -22.08 19.95
CA ASP A 98 -6.16 -23.24 20.80
C ASP A 98 -5.60 -22.87 22.18
N GLY A 99 -5.49 -21.57 22.50
CA GLY A 99 -4.95 -21.05 23.77
C GLY A 99 -3.41 -20.94 23.79
N GLU A 100 -2.70 -21.33 22.72
CA GLU A 100 -1.25 -21.19 22.66
C GLU A 100 -0.84 -19.72 22.50
N ARG A 101 0.06 -19.25 23.39
CA ARG A 101 0.66 -17.91 23.26
C ARG A 101 1.84 -17.95 22.31
N THR A 102 1.74 -17.17 21.25
CA THR A 102 2.80 -17.04 20.24
C THR A 102 3.43 -15.65 20.31
N VAL A 103 4.77 -15.62 20.37
CA VAL A 103 5.54 -14.36 20.26
C VAL A 103 5.52 -13.89 18.81
N ARG A 104 5.21 -12.63 18.62
CA ARG A 104 5.21 -12.02 17.30
C ARG A 104 6.64 -11.62 16.89
N ASN A 105 7.17 -12.26 15.87
CA ASN A 105 8.52 -11.99 15.33
C ASN A 105 8.48 -11.10 14.07
N GLN A 106 7.30 -10.94 13.46
CA GLN A 106 7.02 -10.09 12.30
C GLN A 106 5.57 -9.62 12.34
N GLY A 107 5.24 -8.66 11.50
CA GLY A 107 3.88 -8.12 11.37
C GLY A 107 3.54 -7.06 12.44
N VAL A 108 2.44 -6.40 12.21
CA VAL A 108 1.86 -5.38 13.10
C VAL A 108 0.49 -5.86 13.54
N PRO A 109 0.13 -5.76 14.84
CA PRO A 109 -1.16 -6.21 15.33
C PRO A 109 -2.31 -5.54 14.59
N GLN A 110 -3.19 -6.33 13.98
CA GLN A 110 -4.39 -5.82 13.33
C GLN A 110 -5.31 -5.19 14.37
N GLY A 111 -5.91 -4.04 14.03
CA GLY A 111 -6.75 -3.27 14.96
C GLY A 111 -5.98 -2.40 15.96
N SER A 112 -4.64 -2.38 15.91
CA SER A 112 -3.85 -1.42 16.67
C SER A 112 -4.00 0.00 16.11
N VAL A 113 -4.02 1.00 16.97
CA VAL A 113 -4.18 2.42 16.57
C VAL A 113 -2.98 2.91 15.77
N ILE A 114 -1.78 2.48 16.13
CA ILE A 114 -0.53 2.89 15.47
C ILE A 114 -0.26 2.08 14.20
N GLY A 115 -0.88 0.91 14.03
CA GLY A 115 -0.64 -0.02 12.92
C GLY A 115 -0.72 0.62 11.53
N PRO A 116 -1.79 1.34 11.18
CA PRO A 116 -1.92 1.99 9.89
C PRO A 116 -0.80 2.98 9.55
N VAL A 117 -0.35 3.76 10.54
CA VAL A 117 0.74 4.71 10.39
C VAL A 117 2.07 4.01 10.14
N LEU A 118 2.34 2.94 10.89
CA LEU A 118 3.53 2.11 10.72
C LEU A 118 3.55 1.40 9.36
N ALA A 119 2.42 0.86 8.94
CA ALA A 119 2.23 0.21 7.65
C ALA A 119 2.48 1.19 6.49
N ASN A 120 1.91 2.39 6.56
CA ASN A 120 2.16 3.43 5.57
C ASN A 120 3.63 3.85 5.52
N LEU A 121 4.28 4.01 6.67
CA LEU A 121 5.70 4.37 6.72
C LEU A 121 6.59 3.27 6.15
N PHE A 122 6.25 2.01 6.38
CA PHE A 122 6.93 0.86 5.79
C PHE A 122 6.85 0.90 4.25
N LEU A 123 5.63 1.04 3.70
CA LEU A 123 5.42 1.08 2.25
C LEU A 123 5.93 2.37 1.61
N HIS A 124 5.97 3.48 2.33
CA HIS A 124 6.63 4.69 1.84
C HIS A 124 8.08 4.40 1.42
N TYR A 125 8.84 3.67 2.23
CA TYR A 125 10.21 3.28 1.89
C TYR A 125 10.29 2.03 1.03
N GLY A 126 9.40 1.08 1.25
CA GLY A 126 9.36 -0.18 0.53
C GLY A 126 8.91 -0.02 -0.92
N PHE A 127 7.97 0.86 -1.16
CA PHE A 127 7.32 1.03 -2.46
C PHE A 127 7.34 2.47 -2.97
N ASP A 128 6.69 3.44 -2.30
CA ASP A 128 6.43 4.77 -2.86
C ASP A 128 7.71 5.49 -3.30
N LYS A 129 8.67 5.61 -2.40
CA LYS A 129 9.95 6.27 -2.67
C LYS A 129 10.79 5.51 -3.70
N TRP A 130 10.73 4.19 -3.68
CA TRP A 130 11.40 3.35 -4.67
C TRP A 130 10.78 3.55 -6.06
N MET A 131 9.45 3.60 -6.19
CA MET A 131 8.74 3.91 -7.43
C MET A 131 9.18 5.26 -7.99
N THR A 132 9.19 6.31 -7.16
CA THR A 132 9.62 7.66 -7.56
C THR A 132 11.05 7.67 -8.13
N ILE A 133 11.95 6.85 -7.58
CA ILE A 133 13.37 6.83 -8.00
C ILE A 133 13.60 5.92 -9.20
N LYS A 134 12.99 4.72 -9.21
CA LYS A 134 13.27 3.69 -10.22
C LYS A 134 12.31 3.72 -11.40
N HIS A 135 11.09 4.19 -11.20
CA HIS A 135 10.02 4.23 -12.20
C HIS A 135 9.32 5.60 -12.22
N PRO A 136 10.05 6.73 -12.40
CA PRO A 136 9.49 8.08 -12.25
C PRO A 136 8.40 8.42 -13.28
N SER A 137 8.32 7.68 -14.39
CA SER A 137 7.29 7.85 -15.42
C SER A 137 5.99 7.09 -15.16
N ILE A 138 5.98 6.20 -14.17
CA ILE A 138 4.83 5.37 -13.84
C ILE A 138 4.10 5.97 -12.64
N LEU A 139 2.85 6.35 -12.87
CA LEU A 139 1.97 6.87 -11.83
C LEU A 139 1.28 5.70 -11.11
N PHE A 140 0.94 5.89 -9.85
CA PHE A 140 0.25 4.87 -9.06
C PHE A 140 -0.72 5.53 -8.08
N GLU A 141 -1.69 4.80 -7.60
CA GLU A 141 -2.49 5.10 -6.39
C GLU A 141 -2.28 3.97 -5.40
N ARG A 142 -2.02 4.34 -4.17
CA ARG A 142 -1.89 3.38 -3.07
C ARG A 142 -2.81 3.75 -1.90
N TYR A 143 -3.62 2.79 -1.49
CA TYR A 143 -4.42 2.88 -0.27
C TYR A 143 -4.05 1.72 0.66
N ALA A 144 -3.21 1.97 1.65
CA ALA A 144 -2.56 0.91 2.44
C ALA A 144 -1.76 -0.04 1.55
N ASP A 145 -2.12 -1.32 1.50
CA ASP A 145 -1.53 -2.36 0.65
C ASP A 145 -2.21 -2.49 -0.73
N ASP A 146 -3.43 -1.96 -0.88
CA ASP A 146 -4.14 -1.95 -2.15
C ASP A 146 -3.52 -0.91 -3.09
N THR A 147 -2.98 -1.35 -4.20
CA THR A 147 -2.15 -0.51 -5.08
C THR A 147 -2.39 -0.80 -6.55
N ILE A 148 -2.59 0.26 -7.33
CA ILE A 148 -2.66 0.20 -8.79
C ILE A 148 -1.60 1.10 -9.42
N CYS A 149 -0.99 0.64 -10.53
CA CYS A 149 0.00 1.40 -11.30
C CYS A 149 -0.43 1.55 -12.75
N HIS A 150 -0.23 2.75 -13.31
CA HIS A 150 -0.67 3.11 -14.65
C HIS A 150 0.47 3.02 -15.65
N CYS A 151 0.35 2.14 -16.64
CA CYS A 151 1.34 1.87 -17.66
C CYS A 151 0.82 2.25 -19.05
N ARG A 152 1.74 2.62 -19.96
CA ARG A 152 1.41 2.97 -21.35
C ARG A 152 1.24 1.74 -22.22
N THR A 153 2.06 0.70 -21.98
CA THR A 153 2.07 -0.54 -22.75
C THR A 153 1.99 -1.76 -21.83
N GLU A 154 1.57 -2.89 -22.38
CA GLU A 154 1.59 -4.17 -21.68
C GLU A 154 3.00 -4.56 -21.27
N GLU A 155 3.97 -4.34 -22.14
CA GLU A 155 5.37 -4.64 -21.86
C GLU A 155 5.90 -3.84 -20.65
N GLU A 156 5.55 -2.55 -20.58
CA GLU A 156 5.88 -1.71 -19.41
C GLU A 156 5.26 -2.28 -18.13
N ALA A 157 3.98 -2.69 -18.16
CA ALA A 157 3.31 -3.30 -17.02
C ALA A 157 3.97 -4.63 -16.61
N ARG A 158 4.37 -5.47 -17.56
CA ARG A 158 5.08 -6.73 -17.28
C ARG A 158 6.47 -6.49 -16.67
N LYS A 159 7.24 -5.55 -17.21
CA LYS A 159 8.54 -5.15 -16.64
C LYS A 159 8.40 -4.57 -15.25
N LEU A 160 7.38 -3.75 -15.01
CA LEU A 160 7.09 -3.20 -13.71
C LEU A 160 6.75 -4.31 -12.71
N LEU A 161 5.89 -5.27 -13.09
CA LEU A 161 5.52 -6.40 -12.23
C LEU A 161 6.76 -7.17 -11.74
N GLU A 162 7.69 -7.50 -12.65
CA GLU A 162 8.93 -8.19 -12.26
C GLU A 162 9.80 -7.33 -11.33
N SER A 163 9.91 -6.03 -11.62
CA SER A 163 10.68 -5.09 -10.81
C SER A 163 10.08 -4.93 -9.40
N VAL A 164 8.76 -4.81 -9.29
CA VAL A 164 8.04 -4.75 -8.00
C VAL A 164 8.19 -6.05 -7.23
N ARG A 165 8.05 -7.22 -7.90
CA ARG A 165 8.25 -8.53 -7.28
C ARG A 165 9.64 -8.65 -6.64
N ALA A 166 10.68 -8.27 -7.37
CA ALA A 166 12.04 -8.24 -6.84
C ALA A 166 12.17 -7.29 -5.65
N ARG A 167 11.59 -6.09 -5.76
CA ARG A 167 11.62 -5.08 -4.69
C ARG A 167 10.91 -5.52 -3.42
N LEU A 168 9.73 -6.09 -3.53
CA LEU A 168 8.97 -6.58 -2.38
C LEU A 168 9.73 -7.70 -1.65
N ARG A 169 10.39 -8.61 -2.38
CA ARG A 169 11.26 -9.64 -1.78
C ARG A 169 12.43 -9.04 -0.97
N GLU A 170 13.05 -7.94 -1.45
CA GLU A 170 14.06 -7.21 -0.67
C GLU A 170 13.48 -6.66 0.64
N CYS A 171 12.19 -6.28 0.62
CA CYS A 171 11.45 -5.82 1.78
C CYS A 171 10.86 -6.98 2.62
N LYS A 172 11.12 -8.23 2.25
CA LYS A 172 10.56 -9.44 2.86
C LYS A 172 9.04 -9.52 2.77
N LEU A 173 8.49 -8.97 1.69
CA LEU A 173 7.09 -9.05 1.33
C LEU A 173 6.93 -9.89 0.06
N GLU A 174 5.72 -10.39 -0.15
CA GLU A 174 5.36 -11.17 -1.33
C GLU A 174 4.08 -10.62 -1.97
N LEU A 175 4.04 -10.61 -3.32
CA LEU A 175 2.81 -10.36 -4.05
C LEU A 175 1.84 -11.54 -3.88
N ASN A 176 0.57 -11.24 -3.82
CA ASN A 176 -0.48 -12.23 -4.01
C ASN A 176 -0.65 -12.47 -5.51
N GLU A 177 -0.06 -13.56 -6.01
CA GLU A 177 -0.04 -13.87 -7.45
C GLU A 177 -1.46 -14.14 -8.03
N GLU A 178 -2.40 -14.64 -7.21
CA GLU A 178 -3.77 -14.90 -7.64
C GLU A 178 -4.59 -13.61 -7.84
N LYS A 179 -4.31 -12.60 -7.03
CA LYS A 179 -5.00 -11.31 -7.07
C LYS A 179 -4.29 -10.28 -7.95
N THR A 180 -2.96 -10.39 -8.09
CA THR A 180 -2.19 -9.46 -8.91
C THR A 180 -2.42 -9.72 -10.39
N LYS A 181 -2.83 -8.69 -11.13
CA LYS A 181 -3.15 -8.83 -12.55
C LYS A 181 -2.81 -7.58 -13.36
N ILE A 182 -2.48 -7.80 -14.63
CA ILE A 182 -2.36 -6.75 -15.63
C ILE A 182 -3.72 -6.62 -16.33
N VAL A 183 -4.22 -5.39 -16.39
CA VAL A 183 -5.56 -5.08 -16.91
C VAL A 183 -5.45 -4.07 -18.04
N TYR A 184 -6.20 -4.31 -19.12
CA TYR A 184 -6.31 -3.38 -20.23
C TYR A 184 -7.51 -2.45 -20.06
N CYS A 185 -7.25 -1.15 -19.95
CA CYS A 185 -8.27 -0.12 -19.87
C CYS A 185 -8.90 0.14 -21.24
N LYS A 186 -9.82 -0.73 -21.65
CA LYS A 186 -10.51 -0.68 -22.94
C LYS A 186 -11.41 0.55 -23.05
N THR A 187 -11.35 1.26 -24.17
CA THR A 187 -12.23 2.40 -24.51
C THR A 187 -12.74 2.26 -25.95
N SER A 188 -13.57 3.19 -26.42
CA SER A 188 -14.00 3.23 -27.82
C SER A 188 -12.83 3.34 -28.82
N ARG A 189 -11.72 3.96 -28.42
CA ARG A 189 -10.51 4.12 -29.22
C ARG A 189 -9.49 2.99 -29.00
N ARG A 190 -9.56 2.26 -27.90
CA ARG A 190 -8.65 1.18 -27.51
C ARG A 190 -9.36 -0.15 -27.67
N LYS A 191 -9.14 -0.84 -28.80
CA LYS A 191 -9.97 -1.99 -29.25
C LYS A 191 -9.29 -3.35 -29.11
N ILE A 192 -8.11 -3.44 -28.49
CA ILE A 192 -7.40 -4.70 -28.29
C ILE A 192 -8.26 -5.66 -27.47
N ASN A 193 -8.27 -6.93 -27.86
CA ASN A 193 -8.87 -7.98 -27.04
C ASN A 193 -7.82 -8.49 -26.04
N TYR A 194 -8.14 -8.35 -24.75
CA TYR A 194 -7.30 -8.78 -23.65
C TYR A 194 -8.19 -9.48 -22.61
N PRO A 195 -7.72 -10.55 -21.96
CA PRO A 195 -8.54 -11.31 -21.03
C PRO A 195 -9.02 -10.48 -19.82
N ASN A 196 -8.14 -9.64 -19.27
CA ASN A 196 -8.47 -8.80 -18.13
C ASN A 196 -8.78 -7.37 -18.62
N VAL A 197 -10.03 -6.96 -18.57
CA VAL A 197 -10.49 -5.61 -18.94
C VAL A 197 -11.21 -4.89 -17.80
N MET A 198 -11.15 -5.48 -16.60
CA MET A 198 -11.72 -4.89 -15.39
C MET A 198 -10.88 -5.26 -14.15
N PHE A 199 -10.93 -4.39 -13.16
CA PHE A 199 -10.34 -4.59 -11.83
C PHE A 199 -11.18 -3.91 -10.78
N ASP A 200 -11.01 -4.32 -9.54
CA ASP A 200 -11.66 -3.71 -8.38
C ASP A 200 -10.61 -2.93 -7.59
N PHE A 201 -10.95 -1.69 -7.22
CA PHE A 201 -10.11 -0.86 -6.38
C PHE A 201 -10.97 -0.15 -5.35
N LEU A 202 -10.68 -0.36 -4.08
CA LEU A 202 -11.39 0.23 -2.94
C LEU A 202 -12.92 0.01 -2.99
N GLY A 203 -13.35 -1.18 -3.40
CA GLY A 203 -14.77 -1.53 -3.50
C GLY A 203 -15.49 -1.01 -4.75
N PHE A 204 -14.76 -0.38 -5.68
CA PHE A 204 -15.31 0.08 -6.96
C PHE A 204 -14.75 -0.73 -8.11
N THR A 205 -15.64 -1.21 -9.00
CA THR A 205 -15.25 -1.93 -10.21
C THR A 205 -14.97 -0.97 -11.36
N PHE A 206 -13.72 -0.92 -11.79
CA PHE A 206 -13.26 -0.23 -13.00
C PHE A 206 -13.43 -1.15 -14.21
N ARG A 207 -14.34 -0.77 -15.13
CA ARG A 207 -14.64 -1.55 -16.34
C ARG A 207 -15.04 -0.66 -17.50
N PRO A 208 -14.90 -1.10 -18.77
CA PRO A 208 -15.41 -0.38 -19.92
C PRO A 208 -16.93 -0.17 -19.78
N ARG A 209 -17.39 1.06 -19.98
CA ARG A 209 -18.82 1.39 -20.07
C ARG A 209 -19.08 2.03 -21.42
N ARG A 210 -20.21 1.68 -22.04
CA ARG A 210 -20.74 2.45 -23.18
C ARG A 210 -21.45 3.69 -22.63
N ALA A 211 -20.95 4.87 -22.99
CA ALA A 211 -21.75 6.09 -22.82
C ALA A 211 -22.88 6.01 -23.87
N ILE A 212 -24.12 6.06 -23.43
CA ILE A 212 -25.26 6.30 -24.32
C ILE A 212 -25.39 7.82 -24.29
N ASP A 213 -24.97 8.50 -25.35
CA ASP A 213 -25.29 9.91 -25.56
C ASP A 213 -26.84 9.98 -25.64
N LYS A 214 -27.42 10.75 -24.72
CA LYS A 214 -28.84 11.10 -24.74
C LYS A 214 -29.06 12.26 -25.62
#